data_61b2acc98bf8cd23aeced1db52e6f4cc
#
_entry.id   61b2acc98bf8cd23aeced1db52e6f4cc
#
_cell.length_a   1.000
_cell.length_b   1.000
_cell.length_c   1.000
_cell.angle_alpha   90.00
_cell.angle_beta   90.00
_cell.angle_gamma   90.00
#
_symmetry.space_group_name_H-M   'P 1'
#
loop_
_entity.id
_entity.type
_entity.pdbx_description
1 polymer ?
#
loop_
_entity_poly.entity_id
_entity_poly.type
_entity_poly.pdbx_seq_one_letter_code
_entity_poly.pdbx_strand_id
1 'polypeptide(L)'
;MKVNDLYDPKDPWAHYITNALKAKELFIKDVNYIIKKDEAVIVDEFTGRVMPGRRWSDGQHQAIEAKEGLKIQPETQTLASITYQNFFLLYPGLAGMTGTAKTEEVEFEKTYKLESTVVPTNQIRKRQDWADQVFKTELGKWKAVANETAEIHRNGRPVLVGTTSVEKSELLSTLLFEQQIPHNLLNAKPENVEREAEIVAQAGRSGAVTIATNMAGRGTDIILGGNSDYMARLKLKETLMPLLVKPDNEHKPPIPQQRNSKSGGGFSANVDSIANKNTKSGVDSLFPCQLGEDIKRKLSLLSNELVKNWGDRSLTILELDDKIATAAEKAPTEDKLIQSLRESLSEVKNEYEKVLIHEEENVRNAGGLHVIGTERHESRRVDTNLEEEQVDKEILEVPDSFYLWKIIY
;
A
#
# COMPACT_ATOMS: atom_id res chain seq x y z
N MET A 1 45.70 -14.49 -11.92
CA MET A 1 45.16 -15.66 -12.66
C MET A 1 45.50 -15.49 -14.13
N LYS A 2 46.06 -16.49 -14.78
CA LYS A 2 46.26 -16.47 -16.23
C LYS A 2 45.14 -17.28 -16.86
N VAL A 3 44.16 -16.61 -17.41
CA VAL A 3 43.05 -17.20 -18.16
C VAL A 3 43.50 -17.17 -19.63
N ASN A 4 43.62 -18.32 -20.25
CA ASN A 4 44.09 -18.43 -21.65
C ASN A 4 42.94 -18.17 -22.65
N ASP A 5 41.71 -18.51 -22.31
CA ASP A 5 40.51 -18.26 -23.11
C ASP A 5 39.34 -17.91 -22.19
N LEU A 6 38.70 -16.80 -22.45
CA LEU A 6 37.55 -16.34 -21.68
C LEU A 6 36.26 -17.13 -21.99
N TYR A 7 36.23 -17.81 -23.13
CA TYR A 7 35.04 -18.53 -23.61
C TYR A 7 35.22 -20.06 -23.54
N ASP A 8 36.17 -20.55 -22.74
CA ASP A 8 36.33 -22.00 -22.55
C ASP A 8 35.05 -22.60 -21.98
N PRO A 9 34.42 -23.60 -22.64
CA PRO A 9 33.20 -24.22 -22.13
C PRO A 9 33.34 -24.90 -20.76
N LYS A 10 34.57 -25.26 -20.39
CA LYS A 10 34.87 -25.91 -19.09
C LYS A 10 35.05 -24.90 -17.96
N ASP A 11 35.39 -23.66 -18.31
CA ASP A 11 35.62 -22.58 -17.33
C ASP A 11 35.14 -21.23 -17.88
N PRO A 12 33.84 -20.95 -17.85
CA PRO A 12 33.19 -19.83 -18.56
C PRO A 12 33.43 -18.46 -17.90
N TRP A 13 34.67 -17.97 -17.92
CA TRP A 13 35.07 -16.70 -17.33
C TRP A 13 34.30 -15.50 -17.91
N ALA A 14 33.97 -15.54 -19.20
CA ALA A 14 33.20 -14.47 -19.84
C ALA A 14 31.83 -14.26 -19.14
N HIS A 15 31.18 -15.34 -18.75
CA HIS A 15 29.89 -15.28 -18.02
C HIS A 15 30.05 -14.64 -16.65
N TYR A 16 31.04 -15.07 -15.87
CA TYR A 16 31.27 -14.50 -14.53
C TYR A 16 31.66 -13.02 -14.57
N ILE A 17 32.53 -12.65 -15.55
CA ILE A 17 32.92 -11.25 -15.73
C ILE A 17 31.72 -10.38 -16.12
N THR A 18 30.88 -10.86 -17.03
CA THR A 18 29.67 -10.14 -17.45
C THR A 18 28.72 -9.93 -16.27
N ASN A 19 28.45 -10.96 -15.47
CA ASN A 19 27.60 -10.84 -14.30
C ASN A 19 28.20 -9.93 -13.23
N ALA A 20 29.51 -9.97 -13.01
CA ALA A 20 30.18 -9.07 -12.09
C ALA A 20 30.11 -7.61 -12.56
N LEU A 21 30.27 -7.34 -13.85
CA LEU A 21 30.10 -6.00 -14.42
C LEU A 21 28.66 -5.51 -14.30
N LYS A 22 27.67 -6.35 -14.63
CA LYS A 22 26.25 -6.02 -14.43
C LYS A 22 25.95 -5.72 -12.96
N ALA A 23 26.38 -6.57 -12.03
CA ALA A 23 26.18 -6.38 -10.61
C ALA A 23 26.78 -5.06 -10.11
N LYS A 24 27.97 -4.69 -10.63
CA LYS A 24 28.67 -3.46 -10.25
C LYS A 24 28.02 -2.20 -10.79
N GLU A 25 27.68 -2.18 -12.09
CA GLU A 25 27.33 -0.96 -12.82
C GLU A 25 25.80 -0.77 -12.99
N LEU A 26 25.03 -1.87 -13.11
CA LEU A 26 23.60 -1.78 -13.40
C LEU A 26 22.71 -2.01 -12.16
N PHE A 27 23.18 -2.79 -11.20
CA PHE A 27 22.38 -3.07 -9.99
C PHE A 27 22.82 -2.19 -8.84
N ILE A 28 21.97 -1.24 -8.46
CA ILE A 28 22.24 -0.25 -7.43
C ILE A 28 21.56 -0.68 -6.13
N LYS A 29 22.31 -0.68 -5.03
CA LYS A 29 21.79 -0.94 -3.70
C LYS A 29 20.76 0.14 -3.32
N ASP A 30 19.72 -0.26 -2.60
CA ASP A 30 18.58 0.57 -2.16
C ASP A 30 17.68 1.08 -3.31
N VAL A 31 17.94 0.63 -4.54
CA VAL A 31 17.10 0.86 -5.73
C VAL A 31 16.62 -0.47 -6.30
N ASN A 32 17.54 -1.35 -6.75
CA ASN A 32 17.19 -2.65 -7.35
C ASN A 32 17.15 -3.77 -6.31
N TYR A 33 17.85 -3.63 -5.20
CA TYR A 33 17.88 -4.59 -4.10
C TYR A 33 18.21 -3.91 -2.77
N ILE A 34 17.80 -4.54 -1.67
CA ILE A 34 18.19 -4.20 -0.30
C ILE A 34 18.91 -5.38 0.35
N ILE A 35 19.67 -5.10 1.41
CA ILE A 35 20.26 -6.15 2.23
C ILE A 35 19.40 -6.29 3.49
N LYS A 36 18.84 -7.48 3.71
CA LYS A 36 18.02 -7.80 4.89
C LYS A 36 18.44 -9.15 5.45
N LYS A 37 18.81 -9.21 6.74
CA LYS A 37 19.24 -10.44 7.42
C LYS A 37 20.38 -11.19 6.69
N ASP A 38 21.40 -10.46 6.25
CA ASP A 38 22.55 -10.97 5.47
C ASP A 38 22.15 -11.63 4.13
N GLU A 39 21.01 -11.26 3.56
CA GLU A 39 20.56 -11.70 2.24
C GLU A 39 20.29 -10.50 1.34
N ALA A 40 20.60 -10.62 0.05
CA ALA A 40 20.19 -9.66 -0.95
C ALA A 40 18.72 -9.93 -1.35
N VAL A 41 17.85 -8.96 -1.19
CA VAL A 41 16.42 -9.09 -1.51
C VAL A 41 16.08 -8.12 -2.62
N ILE A 42 15.42 -8.63 -3.66
CA ILE A 42 15.04 -7.84 -4.84
C ILE A 42 14.01 -6.78 -4.47
N VAL A 43 14.17 -5.59 -5.04
CA VAL A 43 13.16 -4.53 -5.05
C VAL A 43 12.61 -4.42 -6.47
N ASP A 44 11.32 -4.47 -6.63
CA ASP A 44 10.66 -4.28 -7.93
C ASP A 44 10.80 -2.83 -8.38
N GLU A 45 11.35 -2.59 -9.55
CA GLU A 45 11.64 -1.24 -10.07
C GLU A 45 10.37 -0.41 -10.31
N PHE A 46 9.25 -1.06 -10.62
CA PHE A 46 7.99 -0.39 -10.95
C PHE A 46 7.14 -0.11 -9.71
N THR A 47 7.15 -1.03 -8.74
CA THR A 47 6.31 -0.93 -7.56
C THR A 47 7.07 -0.50 -6.31
N GLY A 48 8.41 -0.56 -6.32
CA GLY A 48 9.25 -0.35 -5.14
C GLY A 48 9.08 -1.44 -4.07
N ARG A 49 8.31 -2.48 -4.35
CA ARG A 49 8.03 -3.56 -3.38
C ARG A 49 9.22 -4.48 -3.23
N VAL A 50 9.53 -4.79 -1.99
CA VAL A 50 10.51 -5.82 -1.64
C VAL A 50 9.94 -7.19 -1.96
N MET A 51 10.69 -8.01 -2.70
CA MET A 51 10.28 -9.34 -3.15
C MET A 51 11.06 -10.45 -2.43
N PRO A 52 10.71 -10.82 -1.21
CA PRO A 52 11.41 -11.87 -0.47
C PRO A 52 11.24 -13.22 -1.19
N GLY A 53 12.30 -14.02 -1.19
CA GLY A 53 12.31 -15.34 -1.82
C GLY A 53 12.52 -15.34 -3.34
N ARG A 54 12.49 -14.19 -4.02
CA ARG A 54 12.89 -14.08 -5.43
C ARG A 54 14.40 -13.88 -5.56
N ARG A 55 14.96 -14.47 -6.60
CA ARG A 55 16.39 -14.37 -6.94
C ARG A 55 16.55 -14.16 -8.44
N TRP A 56 17.55 -13.38 -8.85
CA TRP A 56 17.94 -13.30 -10.25
C TRP A 56 18.58 -14.63 -10.69
N SER A 57 18.30 -15.04 -11.91
CA SER A 57 18.85 -16.23 -12.54
C SER A 57 20.27 -16.02 -13.06
N ASP A 58 20.83 -17.09 -13.62
CA ASP A 58 22.08 -17.09 -14.37
C ASP A 58 23.30 -16.57 -13.60
N GLY A 59 23.37 -16.80 -12.28
CA GLY A 59 24.49 -16.36 -11.46
C GLY A 59 24.50 -14.86 -11.13
N GLN A 60 23.51 -14.08 -11.57
CA GLN A 60 23.45 -12.64 -11.31
C GLN A 60 23.24 -12.34 -9.83
N HIS A 61 22.40 -13.13 -9.15
CA HIS A 61 22.16 -12.94 -7.71
C HIS A 61 23.43 -13.22 -6.90
N GLN A 62 24.16 -14.29 -7.25
CA GLN A 62 25.45 -14.64 -6.64
C GLN A 62 26.50 -13.54 -6.87
N ALA A 63 26.48 -12.90 -8.04
CA ALA A 63 27.38 -11.78 -8.33
C ALA A 63 27.07 -10.56 -7.43
N ILE A 64 25.80 -10.31 -7.09
CA ILE A 64 25.39 -9.26 -6.15
C ILE A 64 25.75 -9.65 -4.71
N GLU A 65 25.50 -10.90 -4.31
CA GLU A 65 25.94 -11.40 -3.01
C GLU A 65 27.47 -11.25 -2.82
N ALA A 66 28.25 -11.57 -3.87
CA ALA A 66 29.69 -11.37 -3.86
C ALA A 66 30.10 -9.89 -3.79
N LYS A 67 29.39 -9.01 -4.51
CA LYS A 67 29.62 -7.55 -4.48
C LYS A 67 29.44 -6.98 -3.07
N GLU A 68 28.41 -7.43 -2.36
CA GLU A 68 28.07 -6.95 -1.03
C GLU A 68 28.78 -7.73 0.08
N GLY A 69 29.64 -8.71 -0.24
CA GLY A 69 30.36 -9.52 0.73
C GLY A 69 29.46 -10.48 1.53
N LEU A 70 28.28 -10.81 0.99
CA LEU A 70 27.33 -11.74 1.59
C LEU A 70 27.76 -13.20 1.32
N LYS A 71 27.16 -14.12 2.08
CA LYS A 71 27.36 -15.56 1.82
C LYS A 71 26.69 -15.94 0.49
N ILE A 72 27.49 -16.39 -0.49
CA ILE A 72 27.00 -16.84 -1.78
C ILE A 72 26.18 -18.11 -1.58
N GLN A 73 24.92 -18.08 -2.04
CA GLN A 73 24.01 -19.22 -1.99
C GLN A 73 24.02 -20.00 -3.30
N PRO A 74 23.80 -21.33 -3.28
CA PRO A 74 23.72 -22.11 -4.49
C PRO A 74 22.59 -21.63 -5.40
N GLU A 75 22.78 -21.78 -6.69
CA GLU A 75 21.76 -21.46 -7.68
C GLU A 75 20.62 -22.49 -7.62
N THR A 76 19.39 -21.98 -7.68
CA THR A 76 18.20 -22.83 -7.81
C THR A 76 17.97 -23.16 -9.28
N GLN A 77 18.01 -24.44 -9.64
CA GLN A 77 17.70 -24.87 -10.98
C GLN A 77 16.19 -25.00 -11.18
N THR A 78 15.64 -24.25 -12.13
CA THR A 78 14.24 -24.39 -12.55
C THR A 78 14.08 -25.69 -13.32
N LEU A 79 13.35 -26.66 -12.78
CA LEU A 79 13.13 -27.95 -13.43
C LEU A 79 12.10 -27.87 -14.56
N ALA A 80 11.06 -27.08 -14.37
CA ALA A 80 9.99 -26.85 -15.34
C ALA A 80 9.28 -25.52 -15.06
N SER A 81 8.67 -24.97 -16.09
CA SER A 81 7.81 -23.79 -16.00
C SER A 81 6.50 -24.03 -16.74
N ILE A 82 5.41 -23.49 -16.23
CA ILE A 82 4.08 -23.51 -16.85
C ILE A 82 3.50 -22.11 -16.77
N THR A 83 2.81 -21.68 -17.82
CA THR A 83 2.06 -20.41 -17.76
C THR A 83 0.83 -20.55 -16.89
N TYR A 84 0.35 -19.46 -16.28
CA TYR A 84 -0.88 -19.47 -15.50
C TYR A 84 -2.08 -19.95 -16.32
N GLN A 85 -2.16 -19.56 -17.60
CA GLN A 85 -3.22 -19.99 -18.49
C GLN A 85 -3.28 -21.54 -18.59
N ASN A 86 -2.14 -22.16 -18.88
CA ASN A 86 -2.06 -23.62 -18.98
C ASN A 86 -2.27 -24.31 -17.62
N PHE A 87 -1.82 -23.71 -16.54
CA PHE A 87 -2.02 -24.24 -15.20
C PHE A 87 -3.51 -24.30 -14.84
N PHE A 88 -4.27 -23.23 -15.06
CA PHE A 88 -5.68 -23.20 -14.76
C PHE A 88 -6.52 -24.12 -15.67
N LEU A 89 -6.07 -24.37 -16.90
CA LEU A 89 -6.71 -25.34 -17.78
C LEU A 89 -6.60 -26.80 -17.31
N LEU A 90 -5.74 -27.09 -16.33
CA LEU A 90 -5.64 -28.43 -15.72
C LEU A 90 -6.84 -28.74 -14.79
N TYR A 91 -7.59 -27.75 -14.36
CA TYR A 91 -8.75 -27.95 -13.50
C TYR A 91 -9.97 -28.34 -14.34
N PRO A 92 -10.71 -29.39 -13.96
CA PRO A 92 -11.92 -29.83 -14.68
C PRO A 92 -13.09 -28.86 -14.58
N GLY A 93 -13.12 -28.02 -13.54
CA GLY A 93 -14.08 -26.96 -13.33
C GLY A 93 -13.35 -25.69 -12.91
N LEU A 94 -13.56 -24.61 -13.64
CA LEU A 94 -12.97 -23.30 -13.36
C LEU A 94 -14.08 -22.25 -13.31
N ALA A 95 -14.11 -21.47 -12.23
CA ALA A 95 -15.00 -20.35 -12.06
C ALA A 95 -14.26 -19.25 -11.29
N GLY A 96 -14.68 -18.00 -11.47
CA GLY A 96 -14.11 -16.86 -10.78
C GLY A 96 -15.10 -15.70 -10.69
N MET A 97 -14.83 -14.76 -9.81
CA MET A 97 -15.64 -13.55 -9.63
C MET A 97 -14.72 -12.34 -9.57
N THR A 98 -15.11 -11.29 -10.30
CA THR A 98 -14.44 -9.98 -10.25
C THR A 98 -15.41 -8.92 -10.72
N GLY A 99 -15.26 -7.68 -10.26
CA GLY A 99 -16.04 -6.53 -10.75
C GLY A 99 -15.79 -6.19 -12.23
N THR A 100 -14.65 -6.61 -12.79
CA THR A 100 -14.18 -6.17 -14.11
C THR A 100 -14.06 -7.28 -15.16
N ALA A 101 -14.72 -8.43 -14.98
CA ALA A 101 -14.63 -9.55 -15.94
C ALA A 101 -15.20 -9.20 -17.33
N LYS A 102 -16.25 -8.41 -17.39
CA LYS A 102 -16.97 -8.13 -18.65
C LYS A 102 -16.13 -7.43 -19.71
N THR A 103 -15.18 -6.60 -19.29
CA THR A 103 -14.27 -5.90 -20.22
C THR A 103 -13.34 -6.85 -20.96
N GLU A 104 -13.01 -8.00 -20.35
CA GLU A 104 -12.07 -9.00 -20.87
C GLU A 104 -12.77 -10.33 -21.25
N GLU A 105 -14.08 -10.31 -21.44
CA GLU A 105 -14.89 -11.50 -21.75
C GLU A 105 -14.35 -12.30 -22.95
N VAL A 106 -13.89 -11.59 -24.00
CA VAL A 106 -13.34 -12.22 -25.21
C VAL A 106 -12.06 -13.00 -24.89
N GLU A 107 -11.23 -12.52 -23.97
CA GLU A 107 -10.02 -13.22 -23.52
C GLU A 107 -10.38 -14.45 -22.70
N PHE A 108 -11.34 -14.35 -21.76
CA PHE A 108 -11.81 -15.48 -20.98
C PHE A 108 -12.41 -16.58 -21.86
N GLU A 109 -13.21 -16.21 -22.85
CA GLU A 109 -13.78 -17.16 -23.79
C GLU A 109 -12.72 -17.85 -24.63
N LYS A 110 -11.76 -17.11 -25.18
CA LYS A 110 -10.68 -17.68 -26.00
C LYS A 110 -9.75 -18.58 -25.21
N THR A 111 -9.38 -18.18 -24.01
CA THR A 111 -8.35 -18.88 -23.19
C THR A 111 -8.95 -20.04 -22.42
N TYR A 112 -10.09 -19.83 -21.76
CA TYR A 112 -10.66 -20.78 -20.78
C TYR A 112 -12.01 -21.34 -21.17
N LYS A 113 -12.62 -20.87 -22.27
CA LYS A 113 -14.00 -21.19 -22.67
C LYS A 113 -15.03 -20.81 -21.60
N LEU A 114 -14.79 -19.71 -20.90
CA LEU A 114 -15.67 -19.18 -19.86
C LEU A 114 -16.46 -17.99 -20.38
N GLU A 115 -17.76 -18.01 -20.13
CA GLU A 115 -18.66 -16.87 -20.36
C GLU A 115 -18.65 -15.94 -19.14
N SER A 116 -18.73 -14.63 -19.38
CA SER A 116 -18.82 -13.63 -18.33
C SER A 116 -20.27 -13.25 -18.09
N THR A 117 -20.83 -13.65 -16.96
CA THR A 117 -22.18 -13.31 -16.56
C THR A 117 -22.20 -12.12 -15.61
N VAL A 118 -22.92 -11.06 -15.95
CA VAL A 118 -23.09 -9.90 -15.08
C VAL A 118 -24.18 -10.19 -14.06
N VAL A 119 -23.80 -10.20 -12.78
CA VAL A 119 -24.76 -10.32 -11.68
C VAL A 119 -25.23 -8.92 -11.31
N PRO A 120 -26.55 -8.63 -11.37
CA PRO A 120 -27.04 -7.31 -10.98
C PRO A 120 -26.78 -7.01 -9.51
N THR A 121 -26.48 -5.76 -9.20
CA THR A 121 -26.25 -5.31 -7.83
C THR A 121 -27.53 -5.41 -7.00
N ASN A 122 -27.41 -5.73 -5.70
CA ASN A 122 -28.55 -5.81 -4.78
C ASN A 122 -29.27 -4.46 -4.61
N GLN A 123 -28.51 -3.36 -4.64
CA GLN A 123 -29.04 -2.00 -4.55
C GLN A 123 -28.72 -1.22 -5.83
N ILE A 124 -29.55 -0.21 -6.09
CA ILE A 124 -29.35 0.68 -7.25
C ILE A 124 -28.08 1.52 -7.00
N ARG A 125 -27.18 1.50 -7.97
CA ARG A 125 -25.97 2.30 -7.97
C ARG A 125 -26.30 3.80 -7.95
N LYS A 126 -25.81 4.52 -6.95
CA LYS A 126 -26.03 5.97 -6.80
C LYS A 126 -24.87 6.82 -7.32
N ARG A 127 -23.73 6.19 -7.66
CA ARG A 127 -22.56 6.87 -8.24
C ARG A 127 -22.96 7.65 -9.48
N GLN A 128 -22.47 8.88 -9.59
CA GLN A 128 -22.61 9.73 -10.75
C GLN A 128 -21.26 9.87 -11.45
N ASP A 129 -21.21 9.41 -12.70
CA ASP A 129 -20.01 9.53 -13.53
C ASP A 129 -20.12 10.84 -14.35
N TRP A 130 -19.12 11.72 -14.20
CA TRP A 130 -19.08 12.98 -14.92
C TRP A 130 -18.34 12.81 -16.24
N ALA A 131 -18.64 13.69 -17.22
CA ALA A 131 -17.95 13.68 -18.49
C ALA A 131 -16.46 14.07 -18.32
N ASP A 132 -15.62 13.42 -19.13
CA ASP A 132 -14.19 13.72 -19.17
C ASP A 132 -13.92 15.18 -19.53
N GLN A 133 -12.93 15.79 -18.91
CA GLN A 133 -12.47 17.14 -19.23
C GLN A 133 -11.14 17.09 -19.97
N VAL A 134 -11.06 17.78 -21.10
CA VAL A 134 -9.88 17.85 -21.96
C VAL A 134 -9.22 19.21 -21.83
N PHE A 135 -7.93 19.23 -21.55
CA PHE A 135 -7.14 20.46 -21.38
C PHE A 135 -6.14 20.64 -22.52
N LYS A 136 -5.90 21.88 -22.90
CA LYS A 136 -4.94 22.23 -23.96
C LYS A 136 -3.50 21.99 -23.54
N THR A 137 -3.19 22.10 -22.23
CA THR A 137 -1.83 21.98 -21.70
C THR A 137 -1.83 21.12 -20.44
N GLU A 138 -0.76 20.36 -20.26
CA GLU A 138 -0.57 19.52 -19.06
C GLU A 138 -0.59 20.34 -17.76
N LEU A 139 0.10 21.49 -17.74
CA LEU A 139 0.10 22.38 -16.59
C LEU A 139 -1.30 22.91 -16.27
N GLY A 140 -2.12 23.21 -17.30
CA GLY A 140 -3.51 23.60 -17.13
C GLY A 140 -4.34 22.50 -16.48
N LYS A 141 -4.13 21.25 -16.88
CA LYS A 141 -4.74 20.07 -16.29
C LYS A 141 -4.39 19.94 -14.80
N TRP A 142 -3.10 19.96 -14.46
CA TRP A 142 -2.68 19.79 -13.07
C TRP A 142 -3.18 20.91 -12.15
N LYS A 143 -3.23 22.14 -12.63
CA LYS A 143 -3.84 23.26 -11.88
C LYS A 143 -5.34 23.06 -11.68
N ALA A 144 -6.05 22.56 -12.67
CA ALA A 144 -7.49 22.28 -12.55
C ALA A 144 -7.75 21.16 -11.53
N VAL A 145 -6.98 20.05 -11.58
CA VAL A 145 -7.05 18.97 -10.59
C VAL A 145 -6.82 19.49 -9.18
N ALA A 146 -5.75 20.29 -8.97
CA ALA A 146 -5.44 20.84 -7.65
C ALA A 146 -6.55 21.78 -7.15
N ASN A 147 -7.10 22.63 -8.01
CA ASN A 147 -8.19 23.55 -7.64
C ASN A 147 -9.48 22.82 -7.30
N GLU A 148 -9.86 21.80 -8.08
CA GLU A 148 -11.02 20.98 -7.81
C GLU A 148 -10.86 20.21 -6.49
N THR A 149 -9.69 19.59 -6.28
CA THR A 149 -9.37 18.94 -5.01
C THR A 149 -9.51 19.90 -3.82
N ALA A 150 -9.01 21.14 -3.97
CA ALA A 150 -9.12 22.18 -2.95
C ALA A 150 -10.57 22.57 -2.63
N GLU A 151 -11.39 22.72 -3.66
CA GLU A 151 -12.80 23.09 -3.52
C GLU A 151 -13.59 21.99 -2.79
N ILE A 152 -13.42 20.75 -3.20
CA ILE A 152 -14.10 19.60 -2.60
C ILE A 152 -13.64 19.37 -1.16
N HIS A 153 -12.34 19.47 -0.88
CA HIS A 153 -11.79 19.38 0.48
C HIS A 153 -12.41 20.43 1.42
N ARG A 154 -12.55 21.71 0.97
CA ARG A 154 -13.16 22.78 1.78
C ARG A 154 -14.61 22.49 2.14
N ASN A 155 -15.32 21.73 1.32
CA ASN A 155 -16.69 21.28 1.58
C ASN A 155 -16.75 20.10 2.57
N GLY A 156 -15.61 19.66 3.11
CA GLY A 156 -15.52 18.52 4.04
C GLY A 156 -15.65 17.16 3.38
N ARG A 157 -15.63 17.10 2.05
CA ARG A 157 -15.80 15.89 1.29
C ARG A 157 -14.44 15.19 1.07
N PRO A 158 -14.32 13.87 1.27
CA PRO A 158 -13.09 13.14 0.95
C PRO A 158 -12.82 13.11 -0.55
N VAL A 159 -11.54 13.21 -0.93
CA VAL A 159 -11.09 13.20 -2.33
C VAL A 159 -10.02 12.14 -2.53
N LEU A 160 -10.21 11.29 -3.53
CA LEU A 160 -9.21 10.35 -4.00
C LEU A 160 -8.76 10.76 -5.40
N VAL A 161 -7.47 11.00 -5.59
CA VAL A 161 -6.91 11.36 -6.89
C VAL A 161 -6.03 10.22 -7.41
N GLY A 162 -6.46 9.59 -8.50
CA GLY A 162 -5.71 8.53 -9.20
C GLY A 162 -4.70 9.12 -10.18
N THR A 163 -3.43 8.70 -10.10
CA THR A 163 -2.35 9.07 -11.01
C THR A 163 -1.72 7.85 -11.66
N THR A 164 -1.12 7.99 -12.82
CA THR A 164 -0.54 6.87 -13.58
C THR A 164 0.93 6.61 -13.26
N SER A 165 1.62 7.50 -12.58
CA SER A 165 3.02 7.31 -12.19
C SER A 165 3.37 7.99 -10.86
N VAL A 166 4.48 7.54 -10.27
CA VAL A 166 5.03 8.12 -9.03
C VAL A 166 5.38 9.59 -9.22
N GLU A 167 6.02 9.95 -10.34
CA GLU A 167 6.42 11.34 -10.65
C GLU A 167 5.21 12.28 -10.71
N LYS A 168 4.11 11.85 -11.35
CA LYS A 168 2.87 12.62 -11.44
C LYS A 168 2.20 12.79 -10.07
N SER A 169 2.27 11.76 -9.23
CA SER A 169 1.75 11.83 -7.86
C SER A 169 2.53 12.86 -7.02
N GLU A 170 3.84 12.94 -7.18
CA GLU A 170 4.70 13.91 -6.51
C GLU A 170 4.50 15.33 -7.02
N LEU A 171 4.31 15.49 -8.35
CA LEU A 171 3.97 16.79 -8.94
C LEU A 171 2.67 17.34 -8.35
N LEU A 172 1.62 16.51 -8.28
CA LEU A 172 0.35 16.92 -7.69
C LEU A 172 0.49 17.22 -6.19
N SER A 173 1.24 16.39 -5.46
CA SER A 173 1.55 16.61 -4.05
C SER A 173 2.19 17.99 -3.83
N THR A 174 3.15 18.39 -4.68
CA THR A 174 3.79 19.71 -4.62
C THR A 174 2.77 20.84 -4.84
N LEU A 175 1.87 20.71 -5.82
CA LEU A 175 0.84 21.70 -6.10
C LEU A 175 -0.18 21.84 -4.95
N LEU A 176 -0.59 20.74 -4.33
CA LEU A 176 -1.49 20.77 -3.17
C LEU A 176 -0.79 21.36 -1.94
N PHE A 177 0.50 21.07 -1.76
CA PHE A 177 1.30 21.67 -0.70
C PHE A 177 1.40 23.20 -0.85
N GLU A 178 1.63 23.71 -2.06
CA GLU A 178 1.62 25.16 -2.34
C GLU A 178 0.27 25.81 -1.98
N GLN A 179 -0.84 25.09 -2.15
CA GLN A 179 -2.19 25.51 -1.75
C GLN A 179 -2.51 25.26 -0.27
N GLN A 180 -1.57 24.75 0.51
CA GLN A 180 -1.73 24.41 1.93
C GLN A 180 -2.84 23.38 2.20
N ILE A 181 -3.06 22.44 1.28
CA ILE A 181 -4.03 21.36 1.42
C ILE A 181 -3.33 20.16 2.04
N PRO A 182 -3.77 19.71 3.23
CA PRO A 182 -3.26 18.48 3.83
C PRO A 182 -3.68 17.28 2.98
N HIS A 183 -2.73 16.41 2.66
CA HIS A 183 -2.99 15.25 1.82
C HIS A 183 -2.05 14.10 2.17
N ASN A 184 -2.51 12.88 1.88
CA ASN A 184 -1.72 11.67 1.98
C ASN A 184 -1.29 11.24 0.57
N LEU A 185 -0.04 10.78 0.47
CA LEU A 185 0.52 10.27 -0.79
C LEU A 185 0.69 8.76 -0.69
N LEU A 186 0.00 8.04 -1.58
CA LEU A 186 0.02 6.59 -1.68
C LEU A 186 0.66 6.20 -3.01
N ASN A 187 1.96 5.97 -2.99
CA ASN A 187 2.73 5.54 -4.15
C ASN A 187 3.62 4.34 -3.80
N ALA A 188 4.24 3.73 -4.82
CA ALA A 188 5.03 2.53 -4.68
C ALA A 188 6.41 2.73 -4.00
N LYS A 189 6.69 3.89 -3.41
CA LYS A 189 7.93 4.09 -2.65
C LYS A 189 7.91 3.25 -1.37
N PRO A 190 9.05 2.64 -0.98
CA PRO A 190 9.13 1.76 0.20
C PRO A 190 8.57 2.36 1.49
N GLU A 191 8.77 3.65 1.69
CA GLU A 191 8.30 4.41 2.86
C GLU A 191 6.77 4.48 2.95
N ASN A 192 6.09 4.49 1.80
CA ASN A 192 4.64 4.58 1.70
C ASN A 192 3.97 3.21 1.70
N VAL A 193 4.66 2.17 1.20
CA VAL A 193 4.12 0.79 1.14
C VAL A 193 3.81 0.23 2.54
N GLU A 194 4.65 0.54 3.54
CA GLU A 194 4.40 0.12 4.92
C GLU A 194 3.18 0.80 5.55
N ARG A 195 2.81 1.98 5.05
CA ARG A 195 1.68 2.77 5.53
C ARG A 195 0.45 2.71 4.63
N GLU A 196 0.48 1.92 3.57
CA GLU A 196 -0.59 1.83 2.58
C GLU A 196 -1.95 1.54 3.22
N ALA A 197 -2.03 0.49 4.03
CA ALA A 197 -3.28 0.10 4.68
C ALA A 197 -3.78 1.16 5.67
N GLU A 198 -2.89 1.88 6.35
CA GLU A 198 -3.21 3.00 7.23
C GLU A 198 -3.83 4.17 6.46
N ILE A 199 -3.21 4.55 5.33
CA ILE A 199 -3.67 5.66 4.49
C ILE A 199 -5.02 5.34 3.88
N VAL A 200 -5.20 4.13 3.34
CA VAL A 200 -6.46 3.69 2.73
C VAL A 200 -7.60 3.65 3.76
N ALA A 201 -7.31 3.16 4.97
CA ALA A 201 -8.30 3.13 6.05
C ALA A 201 -8.80 4.53 6.46
N GLN A 202 -8.03 5.58 6.19
CA GLN A 202 -8.36 6.97 6.49
C GLN A 202 -8.90 7.74 5.28
N ALA A 203 -8.80 7.19 4.07
CA ALA A 203 -9.13 7.91 2.84
C ALA A 203 -10.61 8.32 2.73
N GLY A 204 -11.52 7.62 3.42
CA GLY A 204 -12.95 7.94 3.47
C GLY A 204 -13.36 8.94 4.55
N ARG A 205 -12.45 9.48 5.35
CA ARG A 205 -12.77 10.45 6.42
C ARG A 205 -13.12 11.82 5.88
N SER A 206 -13.88 12.59 6.66
CA SER A 206 -14.29 13.95 6.27
C SER A 206 -13.10 14.83 5.91
N GLY A 207 -13.12 15.41 4.70
CA GLY A 207 -12.07 16.27 4.19
C GLY A 207 -10.72 15.57 3.91
N ALA A 208 -10.64 14.26 3.97
CA ALA A 208 -9.41 13.54 3.61
C ALA A 208 -9.06 13.75 2.13
N VAL A 209 -7.79 13.99 1.83
CA VAL A 209 -7.28 14.03 0.45
C VAL A 209 -6.22 12.97 0.31
N THR A 210 -6.40 12.05 -0.63
CA THR A 210 -5.48 10.95 -0.91
C THR A 210 -5.10 10.95 -2.38
N ILE A 211 -3.80 11.02 -2.66
CA ILE A 211 -3.25 10.84 -4.00
C ILE A 211 -2.75 9.41 -4.08
N ALA A 212 -3.25 8.62 -5.03
CA ALA A 212 -2.86 7.22 -5.20
C ALA A 212 -2.34 6.96 -6.62
N THR A 213 -1.29 6.14 -6.75
CA THR A 213 -0.93 5.54 -8.03
C THR A 213 -1.77 4.29 -8.29
N ASN A 214 -1.88 3.86 -9.54
CA ASN A 214 -2.72 2.72 -9.97
C ASN A 214 -2.56 1.43 -9.17
N MET A 215 -1.40 1.25 -8.57
CA MET A 215 -1.07 0.01 -7.85
C MET A 215 -1.32 0.11 -6.35
N ALA A 216 -1.50 1.34 -5.86
CA ALA A 216 -1.72 1.59 -4.44
C ALA A 216 -3.22 1.55 -4.13
N GLY A 217 -3.59 0.84 -3.07
CA GLY A 217 -4.99 0.71 -2.64
C GLY A 217 -5.79 -0.38 -3.35
N ARG A 218 -5.21 -1.13 -4.29
CA ARG A 218 -5.90 -2.23 -4.96
C ARG A 218 -6.25 -3.35 -3.99
N GLY A 219 -7.52 -3.76 -3.99
CA GLY A 219 -8.01 -4.82 -3.10
C GLY A 219 -8.24 -4.36 -1.64
N THR A 220 -8.27 -3.05 -1.37
CA THR A 220 -8.59 -2.49 -0.07
C THR A 220 -9.77 -1.54 -0.18
N ASP A 221 -10.84 -1.81 0.54
CA ASP A 221 -12.06 -1.01 0.50
C ASP A 221 -11.87 0.32 1.26
N ILE A 222 -12.33 1.43 0.67
CA ILE A 222 -12.38 2.73 1.33
C ILE A 222 -13.75 2.89 1.99
N ILE A 223 -13.77 2.89 3.32
CA ILE A 223 -14.98 3.03 4.13
C ILE A 223 -15.25 4.50 4.41
N LEU A 224 -16.45 4.98 4.08
CA LEU A 224 -16.84 6.37 4.39
C LEU A 224 -16.85 6.58 5.90
N GLY A 225 -16.33 7.71 6.34
CA GLY A 225 -16.12 8.00 7.77
C GLY A 225 -14.83 7.38 8.34
N GLY A 226 -14.25 6.35 7.68
CA GLY A 226 -13.04 5.66 8.10
C GLY A 226 -13.27 4.24 8.60
N ASN A 227 -12.22 3.43 8.64
CA ASN A 227 -12.28 2.02 9.02
C ASN A 227 -12.02 1.81 10.52
N SER A 228 -13.09 1.62 11.31
CA SER A 228 -13.03 1.39 12.75
C SER A 228 -12.23 0.14 13.14
N ASP A 229 -12.36 -0.94 12.37
CA ASP A 229 -11.67 -2.20 12.61
C ASP A 229 -10.15 -2.06 12.45
N TYR A 230 -9.73 -1.41 11.36
CA TYR A 230 -8.32 -1.14 11.13
C TYR A 230 -7.73 -0.21 12.21
N MET A 231 -8.44 0.86 12.56
CA MET A 231 -8.00 1.81 13.58
C MET A 231 -7.87 1.13 14.96
N ALA A 232 -8.78 0.22 15.30
CA ALA A 232 -8.71 -0.54 16.54
C ALA A 232 -7.49 -1.47 16.56
N ARG A 233 -7.20 -2.17 15.47
CA ARG A 233 -5.99 -3.01 15.33
C ARG A 233 -4.73 -2.17 15.46
N LEU A 234 -4.67 -1.03 14.78
CA LEU A 234 -3.54 -0.11 14.86
C LEU A 234 -3.33 0.41 16.28
N LYS A 235 -4.41 0.74 17.00
CA LYS A 235 -4.34 1.19 18.40
C LYS A 235 -3.83 0.11 19.34
N LEU A 236 -4.27 -1.12 19.17
CA LEU A 236 -3.73 -2.25 19.92
C LEU A 236 -2.24 -2.46 19.59
N LYS A 237 -1.88 -2.43 18.32
CA LYS A 237 -0.48 -2.56 17.89
C LYS A 237 0.39 -1.47 18.52
N GLU A 238 -0.02 -0.20 18.44
CA GLU A 238 0.68 0.93 19.06
C GLU A 238 0.85 0.75 20.58
N THR A 239 -0.16 0.23 21.26
CA THR A 239 -0.13 0.01 22.71
C THR A 239 0.75 -1.17 23.11
N LEU A 240 0.72 -2.26 22.35
CA LEU A 240 1.41 -3.51 22.68
C LEU A 240 2.85 -3.57 22.15
N MET A 241 3.14 -2.90 21.02
CA MET A 241 4.46 -2.95 20.37
C MET A 241 5.63 -2.57 21.30
N PRO A 242 5.58 -1.48 22.08
CA PRO A 242 6.69 -1.11 22.97
C PRO A 242 7.00 -2.13 24.07
N LEU A 243 5.99 -2.94 24.43
CA LEU A 243 6.06 -3.90 25.54
C LEU A 243 6.44 -5.31 25.06
N LEU A 244 5.94 -5.73 23.91
CA LEU A 244 6.05 -7.12 23.44
C LEU A 244 7.10 -7.32 22.35
N VAL A 245 7.43 -6.27 21.57
CA VAL A 245 8.32 -6.39 20.41
C VAL A 245 9.76 -6.05 20.78
N LYS A 246 10.69 -6.89 20.31
CA LYS A 246 12.13 -6.64 20.44
C LYS A 246 12.51 -5.34 19.75
N PRO A 247 13.26 -4.42 20.38
CA PRO A 247 13.77 -3.26 19.66
C PRO A 247 14.74 -3.74 18.58
N ASP A 248 14.40 -3.49 17.32
CA ASP A 248 15.31 -3.71 16.20
C ASP A 248 16.48 -2.74 16.32
N ASN A 249 17.65 -3.26 16.69
CA ASN A 249 18.90 -2.47 16.71
C ASN A 249 19.40 -2.12 15.30
N GLU A 250 18.70 -2.56 14.24
CA GLU A 250 19.16 -2.47 12.86
C GLU A 250 18.59 -1.29 12.07
N HIS A 251 17.62 -0.55 12.60
CA HIS A 251 17.05 0.62 11.90
C HIS A 251 17.38 1.93 12.63
N LYS A 252 18.69 2.24 12.78
CA LYS A 252 19.10 3.63 12.82
C LYS A 252 19.29 4.08 11.36
N PRO A 253 18.50 5.02 10.84
CA PRO A 253 18.78 5.62 9.55
C PRO A 253 20.22 6.17 9.62
N PRO A 254 21.07 5.97 8.60
CA PRO A 254 22.42 6.50 8.59
C PRO A 254 22.33 8.01 8.81
N ILE A 255 22.96 8.50 9.88
CA ILE A 255 23.10 9.93 10.12
C ILE A 255 23.82 10.49 8.88
N PRO A 256 23.24 11.45 8.13
CA PRO A 256 23.90 12.04 6.98
C PRO A 256 25.20 12.69 7.50
N GLN A 257 26.34 12.11 7.20
CA GLN A 257 27.61 12.78 7.39
C GLN A 257 27.61 14.02 6.50
N GLN A 258 27.63 15.20 7.12
CA GLN A 258 27.82 16.46 6.44
C GLN A 258 29.14 16.39 5.67
N ARG A 259 29.07 16.08 4.38
CA ARG A 259 30.17 16.35 3.46
C ARG A 259 30.16 17.85 3.17
N ASN A 260 31.11 18.56 3.74
CA ASN A 260 31.49 19.89 3.30
C ASN A 260 31.93 19.81 1.84
N SER A 261 31.06 20.17 0.89
CA SER A 261 31.46 20.54 -0.45
C SER A 261 30.89 21.92 -0.76
N LYS A 262 31.76 22.90 -0.70
CA LYS A 262 31.55 24.22 -1.36
C LYS A 262 31.46 23.97 -2.86
N SER A 263 30.42 24.39 -3.47
CA SER A 263 30.21 25.02 -4.77
C SER A 263 29.05 24.43 -5.58
N GLY A 264 28.24 25.32 -6.12
CA GLY A 264 27.36 25.04 -7.26
C GLY A 264 25.87 25.07 -6.91
N GLY A 265 25.21 26.21 -7.18
CA GLY A 265 23.77 26.38 -7.01
C GLY A 265 22.95 25.37 -7.81
N GLY A 266 22.14 24.63 -7.10
CA GLY A 266 21.07 23.82 -7.59
C GLY A 266 19.98 23.82 -6.53
N PHE A 267 18.81 24.26 -6.92
CA PHE A 267 17.61 24.28 -6.10
C PHE A 267 17.23 22.82 -5.75
N SER A 268 17.79 22.32 -4.66
CA SER A 268 17.30 21.12 -4.00
C SER A 268 16.62 21.59 -2.71
N ALA A 269 15.35 21.87 -2.82
CA ALA A 269 14.54 22.25 -1.67
C ALA A 269 14.41 21.03 -0.73
N ASN A 270 14.63 21.27 0.54
CA ASN A 270 14.37 20.41 1.68
C ASN A 270 12.88 20.01 1.76
N VAL A 271 12.41 19.16 0.87
CA VAL A 271 11.03 18.63 0.93
C VAL A 271 10.91 17.62 2.06
N ASP A 272 11.96 16.81 2.32
CA ASP A 272 11.96 15.77 3.33
C ASP A 272 11.92 16.29 4.78
N SER A 273 12.42 17.51 5.04
CA SER A 273 12.41 18.09 6.38
C SER A 273 11.08 18.76 6.75
N ILE A 274 10.23 19.04 5.78
CA ILE A 274 8.95 19.74 5.97
C ILE A 274 7.81 18.71 6.08
N ALA A 275 7.85 17.64 5.30
CA ALA A 275 6.93 16.51 5.45
C ALA A 275 7.01 15.90 6.87
N ASN A 276 8.22 15.80 7.43
CA ASN A 276 8.44 15.24 8.77
C ASN A 276 8.10 16.22 9.94
N LYS A 277 7.90 17.51 9.68
CA LYS A 277 7.46 18.46 10.71
C LYS A 277 5.94 18.54 10.84
N ASN A 278 5.21 18.30 9.77
CA ASN A 278 3.74 18.26 9.81
C ASN A 278 3.20 16.91 10.30
N THR A 279 3.99 15.82 10.27
CA THR A 279 3.59 14.53 10.83
C THR A 279 3.58 14.50 12.36
N LYS A 280 4.20 15.45 13.05
CA LYS A 280 4.10 15.54 14.54
C LYS A 280 2.80 16.19 15.04
N SER A 281 2.07 16.92 14.21
CA SER A 281 0.70 17.38 14.52
C SER A 281 -0.39 16.42 14.02
N GLY A 282 -0.04 15.40 13.22
CA GLY A 282 -0.97 14.48 12.58
C GLY A 282 -1.24 13.19 13.35
N VAL A 283 -0.44 12.84 14.35
CA VAL A 283 -0.62 11.56 15.09
C VAL A 283 -1.86 11.60 15.98
N ASP A 284 -2.23 12.76 16.51
CA ASP A 284 -3.47 12.90 17.28
C ASP A 284 -4.74 12.88 16.41
N SER A 285 -4.61 13.11 15.09
CA SER A 285 -5.73 13.05 14.15
C SER A 285 -5.95 11.68 13.50
N LEU A 286 -5.03 10.72 13.71
CA LEU A 286 -5.12 9.37 13.14
C LEU A 286 -6.31 8.60 13.72
N PHE A 287 -6.58 8.79 15.01
CA PHE A 287 -7.69 8.14 15.70
C PHE A 287 -8.89 9.08 15.82
N PRO A 288 -10.13 8.55 15.69
CA PRO A 288 -11.34 9.38 15.69
C PRO A 288 -11.62 10.07 17.03
N CYS A 289 -11.18 9.45 18.14
CA CYS A 289 -11.31 10.00 19.47
C CYS A 289 -10.25 9.42 20.43
N GLN A 290 -10.10 10.05 21.58
CA GLN A 290 -9.35 9.46 22.68
C GLN A 290 -10.21 8.39 23.36
N LEU A 291 -9.62 7.23 23.64
CA LEU A 291 -10.30 6.14 24.34
C LEU A 291 -10.70 6.56 25.76
N GLY A 292 -11.86 6.12 26.20
CA GLY A 292 -12.33 6.30 27.59
C GLY A 292 -11.36 5.68 28.62
N GLU A 293 -11.32 6.23 29.83
CA GLU A 293 -10.40 5.78 30.89
C GLU A 293 -10.60 4.30 31.28
N ASP A 294 -11.83 3.79 31.17
CA ASP A 294 -12.11 2.37 31.44
C ASP A 294 -11.47 1.44 30.39
N ILE A 295 -11.53 1.81 29.12
CA ILE A 295 -10.91 1.04 28.04
C ILE A 295 -9.38 1.12 28.15
N LYS A 296 -8.82 2.29 28.44
CA LYS A 296 -7.38 2.46 28.70
C LYS A 296 -6.91 1.56 29.84
N ARG A 297 -7.68 1.49 30.94
CA ARG A 297 -7.37 0.63 32.08
C ARG A 297 -7.39 -0.85 31.68
N LYS A 298 -8.39 -1.29 30.94
CA LYS A 298 -8.51 -2.67 30.43
C LYS A 298 -7.34 -3.01 29.50
N LEU A 299 -6.97 -2.12 28.58
CA LEU A 299 -5.80 -2.30 27.71
C LEU A 299 -4.51 -2.42 28.51
N SER A 300 -4.35 -1.64 29.57
CA SER A 300 -3.19 -1.73 30.47
C SER A 300 -3.14 -3.09 31.20
N LEU A 301 -4.28 -3.59 31.68
CA LEU A 301 -4.35 -4.90 32.31
C LEU A 301 -4.05 -6.04 31.31
N LEU A 302 -4.63 -5.99 30.14
CA LEU A 302 -4.33 -6.93 29.05
C LEU A 302 -2.84 -6.90 28.67
N SER A 303 -2.25 -5.72 28.54
CA SER A 303 -0.83 -5.59 28.21
C SER A 303 0.06 -6.28 29.23
N ASN A 304 -0.23 -6.11 30.53
CA ASN A 304 0.50 -6.77 31.61
C ASN A 304 0.33 -8.30 31.59
N GLU A 305 -0.88 -8.78 31.28
CA GLU A 305 -1.16 -10.21 31.14
C GLU A 305 -0.41 -10.82 29.96
N LEU A 306 -0.40 -10.15 28.80
CA LEU A 306 0.31 -10.59 27.61
C LEU A 306 1.84 -10.60 27.84
N VAL A 307 2.40 -9.58 28.47
CA VAL A 307 3.82 -9.54 28.83
C VAL A 307 4.19 -10.70 29.77
N LYS A 308 3.31 -11.01 30.73
CA LYS A 308 3.55 -12.12 31.67
C LYS A 308 3.58 -13.48 30.98
N ASN A 309 2.73 -13.70 29.95
CA ASN A 309 2.57 -14.99 29.30
C ASN A 309 3.43 -15.15 28.05
N TRP A 310 3.56 -14.12 27.22
CA TRP A 310 4.37 -14.15 25.99
C TRP A 310 5.82 -13.68 26.22
N GLY A 311 6.09 -13.00 27.34
CA GLY A 311 7.40 -12.44 27.67
C GLY A 311 7.55 -10.97 27.29
N ASP A 312 8.37 -10.25 28.06
CA ASP A 312 8.75 -8.87 27.75
C ASP A 312 9.66 -8.83 26.52
N ARG A 313 9.30 -8.03 25.52
CA ARG A 313 10.05 -7.82 24.27
C ARG A 313 10.51 -9.13 23.62
N SER A 314 9.65 -10.11 23.58
CA SER A 314 9.98 -11.46 23.10
C SER A 314 9.57 -11.70 21.64
N LEU A 315 8.57 -10.96 21.14
CA LEU A 315 7.99 -11.13 19.81
C LEU A 315 8.72 -10.30 18.74
N THR A 316 8.57 -10.72 17.51
CA THR A 316 8.82 -9.89 16.31
C THR A 316 7.57 -9.08 15.96
N ILE A 317 7.73 -8.06 15.12
CA ILE A 317 6.58 -7.26 14.60
C ILE A 317 5.58 -8.16 13.88
N LEU A 318 6.06 -9.09 13.05
CA LEU A 318 5.22 -10.02 12.29
C LEU A 318 4.41 -10.94 13.21
N GLU A 319 5.05 -11.48 14.26
CA GLU A 319 4.34 -12.34 15.22
C GLU A 319 3.25 -11.57 16.00
N LEU A 320 3.48 -10.31 16.32
CA LEU A 320 2.46 -9.47 16.95
C LEU A 320 1.30 -9.19 15.96
N ASP A 321 1.61 -8.87 14.71
CA ASP A 321 0.60 -8.64 13.66
C ASP A 321 -0.24 -9.90 13.42
N ASP A 322 0.37 -11.08 13.34
CA ASP A 322 -0.35 -12.36 13.21
C ASP A 322 -1.30 -12.63 14.38
N LYS A 323 -0.86 -12.33 15.62
CA LYS A 323 -1.72 -12.49 16.80
C LYS A 323 -2.91 -11.53 16.81
N ILE A 324 -2.69 -10.27 16.41
CA ILE A 324 -3.76 -9.28 16.27
C ILE A 324 -4.70 -9.67 15.13
N ALA A 325 -4.20 -10.17 14.01
CA ALA A 325 -5.00 -10.67 12.90
C ALA A 325 -5.87 -11.87 13.34
N THR A 326 -5.28 -12.84 14.03
CA THR A 326 -6.02 -14.01 14.59
C THR A 326 -7.11 -13.56 15.58
N ALA A 327 -6.83 -12.55 16.40
CA ALA A 327 -7.82 -11.99 17.32
C ALA A 327 -8.99 -11.31 16.56
N ALA A 328 -8.71 -10.69 15.43
CA ALA A 328 -9.73 -10.05 14.60
C ALA A 328 -10.59 -11.03 13.79
N GLU A 329 -10.11 -12.25 13.58
CA GLU A 329 -10.90 -13.29 12.93
C GLU A 329 -12.07 -13.75 13.80
N LYS A 330 -13.19 -14.09 13.16
CA LYS A 330 -14.39 -14.63 13.84
C LYS A 330 -14.29 -16.11 14.17
N ALA A 331 -13.22 -16.80 13.74
CA ALA A 331 -13.03 -18.22 13.99
C ALA A 331 -12.93 -18.53 15.49
N PRO A 332 -13.56 -19.61 15.99
CA PRO A 332 -13.46 -19.99 17.38
C PRO A 332 -11.99 -20.33 17.74
N THR A 333 -11.53 -19.87 18.90
CA THR A 333 -10.20 -20.17 19.42
C THR A 333 -10.30 -20.64 20.87
N GLU A 334 -9.47 -21.59 21.24
CA GLU A 334 -9.33 -22.08 22.62
C GLU A 334 -8.29 -21.29 23.42
N ASP A 335 -7.49 -20.45 22.76
CA ASP A 335 -6.48 -19.62 23.39
C ASP A 335 -7.14 -18.45 24.13
N LYS A 336 -7.08 -18.47 25.46
CA LYS A 336 -7.65 -17.44 26.34
C LYS A 336 -7.03 -16.08 26.11
N LEU A 337 -5.74 -16.00 25.76
CA LEU A 337 -5.06 -14.72 25.52
C LEU A 337 -5.56 -14.08 24.21
N ILE A 338 -5.77 -14.89 23.19
CA ILE A 338 -6.37 -14.42 21.93
C ILE A 338 -7.82 -14.00 22.16
N GLN A 339 -8.58 -14.69 23.04
CA GLN A 339 -9.94 -14.28 23.41
C GLN A 339 -9.93 -12.92 24.12
N SER A 340 -9.07 -12.71 25.13
CA SER A 340 -8.94 -11.41 25.82
C SER A 340 -8.50 -10.28 24.86
N LEU A 341 -7.62 -10.59 23.91
CA LEU A 341 -7.21 -9.66 22.86
C LEU A 341 -8.38 -9.29 21.94
N ARG A 342 -9.21 -10.30 21.55
CA ARG A 342 -10.42 -10.12 20.74
C ARG A 342 -11.47 -9.24 21.44
N GLU A 343 -11.71 -9.47 22.73
CA GLU A 343 -12.62 -8.64 23.53
C GLU A 343 -12.16 -7.18 23.57
N SER A 344 -10.88 -6.95 23.84
CA SER A 344 -10.32 -5.60 23.86
C SER A 344 -10.35 -4.93 22.49
N LEU A 345 -10.11 -5.68 21.41
CA LEU A 345 -10.24 -5.20 20.04
C LEU A 345 -11.69 -4.73 19.76
N SER A 346 -12.66 -5.56 20.15
CA SER A 346 -14.08 -5.27 19.97
C SER A 346 -14.51 -4.02 20.75
N GLU A 347 -14.04 -3.85 22.00
CA GLU A 347 -14.35 -2.66 22.79
C GLU A 347 -13.79 -1.37 22.19
N VAL A 348 -12.53 -1.40 21.74
CA VAL A 348 -11.90 -0.25 21.04
C VAL A 348 -12.64 0.07 19.75
N LYS A 349 -12.96 -0.96 18.95
CA LYS A 349 -13.71 -0.82 17.70
C LYS A 349 -15.06 -0.16 17.95
N ASN A 350 -15.85 -0.65 18.91
CA ASN A 350 -17.17 -0.12 19.23
C ASN A 350 -17.12 1.34 19.69
N GLU A 351 -16.04 1.75 20.38
CA GLU A 351 -15.87 3.15 20.79
C GLU A 351 -15.59 4.06 19.58
N TYR A 352 -14.75 3.60 18.67
CA TYR A 352 -14.48 4.33 17.43
C TYR A 352 -15.70 4.38 16.50
N GLU A 353 -16.46 3.29 16.38
CA GLU A 353 -17.70 3.26 15.59
C GLU A 353 -18.71 4.32 16.01
N LYS A 354 -18.90 4.56 17.31
CA LYS A 354 -19.82 5.60 17.80
C LYS A 354 -19.51 6.99 17.23
N VAL A 355 -18.24 7.32 17.08
CA VAL A 355 -17.79 8.60 16.52
C VAL A 355 -17.85 8.59 14.99
N LEU A 356 -17.40 7.50 14.38
CA LEU A 356 -17.30 7.38 12.93
C LEU A 356 -18.66 7.32 12.24
N ILE A 357 -19.72 6.81 12.88
CA ILE A 357 -21.09 6.84 12.34
C ILE A 357 -21.54 8.29 12.05
N HIS A 358 -21.27 9.22 12.93
CA HIS A 358 -21.60 10.62 12.68
C HIS A 358 -20.73 11.25 11.57
N GLU A 359 -19.46 10.87 11.50
CA GLU A 359 -18.57 11.32 10.44
C GLU A 359 -19.00 10.77 9.09
N GLU A 360 -19.41 9.50 9.04
CA GLU A 360 -19.97 8.84 7.86
C GLU A 360 -21.22 9.54 7.35
N GLU A 361 -22.18 9.85 8.22
CA GLU A 361 -23.39 10.61 7.87
C GLU A 361 -23.05 11.99 7.29
N ASN A 362 -22.07 12.70 7.87
CA ASN A 362 -21.62 13.99 7.37
C ASN A 362 -20.99 13.87 5.98
N VAL A 363 -20.15 12.87 5.76
CA VAL A 363 -19.54 12.60 4.46
C VAL A 363 -20.59 12.25 3.42
N ARG A 364 -21.58 11.43 3.76
CA ARG A 364 -22.70 11.10 2.89
C ARG A 364 -23.53 12.32 2.50
N ASN A 365 -23.86 13.16 3.47
CA ASN A 365 -24.62 14.39 3.24
C ASN A 365 -23.83 15.40 2.38
N ALA A 366 -22.50 15.41 2.48
CA ALA A 366 -21.63 16.20 1.64
C ALA A 366 -21.50 15.65 0.20
N GLY A 367 -22.02 14.45 -0.09
CA GLY A 367 -22.01 13.82 -1.42
C GLY A 367 -21.05 12.65 -1.56
N GLY A 368 -20.55 12.04 -0.46
CA GLY A 368 -19.70 10.87 -0.46
C GLY A 368 -18.27 11.12 -0.95
N LEU A 369 -17.55 10.06 -1.30
CA LEU A 369 -16.18 10.13 -1.82
C LEU A 369 -16.17 10.75 -3.23
N HIS A 370 -15.27 11.70 -3.44
CA HIS A 370 -15.02 12.28 -4.77
C HIS A 370 -13.77 11.67 -5.38
N VAL A 371 -13.89 11.04 -6.55
CA VAL A 371 -12.77 10.39 -7.24
C VAL A 371 -12.40 11.16 -8.48
N ILE A 372 -11.12 11.50 -8.62
CA ILE A 372 -10.56 12.18 -9.79
C ILE A 372 -9.56 11.25 -10.46
N GLY A 373 -9.84 10.79 -11.67
CA GLY A 373 -8.87 10.12 -12.52
C GLY A 373 -8.10 11.17 -13.33
N THR A 374 -6.77 11.20 -13.22
CA THR A 374 -5.98 12.21 -13.93
C THR A 374 -5.67 11.84 -15.38
N GLU A 375 -5.75 10.57 -15.72
CA GLU A 375 -5.51 10.03 -17.06
C GLU A 375 -6.25 8.71 -17.23
N ARG A 376 -6.54 8.32 -18.49
CA ARG A 376 -6.96 6.97 -18.80
C ARG A 376 -5.75 6.04 -18.91
N HIS A 377 -5.97 4.80 -18.53
CA HIS A 377 -4.99 3.75 -18.67
C HIS A 377 -5.08 3.08 -20.03
N GLU A 378 -4.03 2.33 -20.40
CA GLU A 378 -4.02 1.54 -21.64
C GLU A 378 -5.13 0.48 -21.67
N SER A 379 -5.50 -0.05 -20.52
CA SER A 379 -6.59 -1.03 -20.38
C SER A 379 -7.80 -0.43 -19.68
N ARG A 380 -8.97 -0.57 -20.30
CA ARG A 380 -10.27 -0.21 -19.71
C ARG A 380 -10.49 -0.89 -18.35
N ARG A 381 -9.97 -2.10 -18.18
CA ARG A 381 -10.07 -2.84 -16.93
C ARG A 381 -9.44 -2.09 -15.75
N VAL A 382 -8.32 -1.38 -15.96
CA VAL A 382 -7.67 -0.61 -14.91
C VAL A 382 -8.50 0.62 -14.56
N ASP A 383 -9.07 1.30 -15.56
CA ASP A 383 -9.99 2.42 -15.33
C ASP A 383 -11.22 1.96 -14.54
N THR A 384 -11.83 0.83 -14.93
CA THR A 384 -13.00 0.26 -14.25
C THR A 384 -12.65 -0.20 -12.81
N ASN A 385 -11.46 -0.73 -12.56
CA ASN A 385 -11.03 -1.08 -11.21
C ASN A 385 -10.94 0.14 -10.28
N LEU A 386 -10.42 1.27 -10.77
CA LEU A 386 -10.47 2.53 -10.01
C LEU A 386 -11.90 2.99 -9.73
N GLU A 387 -12.82 2.68 -10.67
CA GLU A 387 -14.23 3.01 -10.56
C GLU A 387 -14.99 2.08 -9.60
N GLU A 388 -14.73 0.78 -9.62
CA GLU A 388 -15.58 -0.25 -8.98
C GLU A 388 -15.02 -0.81 -7.66
N GLU A 389 -13.72 -1.07 -7.55
CA GLU A 389 -13.15 -1.73 -6.37
C GLU A 389 -13.17 -0.87 -5.09
N GLN A 390 -13.25 0.45 -5.23
CA GLN A 390 -13.23 1.37 -4.10
C GLN A 390 -14.62 1.72 -3.56
N VAL A 391 -15.69 1.25 -4.21
CA VAL A 391 -17.06 1.73 -3.96
C VAL A 391 -18.07 0.62 -3.67
N ASP A 392 -17.85 -0.62 -4.16
CA ASP A 392 -18.95 -1.59 -4.25
C ASP A 392 -19.24 -2.44 -3.01
N LYS A 393 -18.33 -2.55 -2.04
CA LYS A 393 -18.54 -3.48 -0.92
C LYS A 393 -19.35 -2.91 0.24
N GLU A 394 -19.40 -1.60 0.42
CA GLU A 394 -20.17 -0.98 1.51
C GLU A 394 -21.65 -0.74 1.21
N ILE A 395 -22.06 -0.91 -0.03
CA ILE A 395 -23.47 -0.68 -0.43
C ILE A 395 -24.42 -1.75 0.14
N LEU A 396 -23.92 -2.79 0.79
CA LEU A 396 -24.75 -3.87 1.33
C LEU A 396 -25.65 -3.46 2.51
N GLU A 397 -25.41 -2.33 3.16
CA GLU A 397 -26.20 -1.95 4.35
C GLU A 397 -26.78 -0.53 4.35
N VAL A 398 -26.52 0.37 3.36
CA VAL A 398 -26.96 1.77 3.48
C VAL A 398 -27.53 2.38 2.20
N PRO A 399 -28.73 3.01 2.29
CA PRO A 399 -29.50 3.41 1.10
C PRO A 399 -29.05 4.67 0.35
N ASP A 400 -28.13 5.51 0.86
CA ASP A 400 -28.01 6.90 0.39
C ASP A 400 -26.58 7.43 0.07
N SER A 401 -25.66 6.59 -0.41
CA SER A 401 -24.31 7.08 -0.77
C SER A 401 -24.24 7.60 -2.21
N PHE A 402 -23.85 8.86 -2.40
CA PHE A 402 -23.55 9.46 -3.68
C PHE A 402 -22.03 9.48 -3.90
N TYR A 403 -21.57 9.01 -5.08
CA TYR A 403 -20.19 9.09 -5.51
C TYR A 403 -20.11 9.86 -6.83
N LEU A 404 -19.16 10.78 -6.92
CA LEU A 404 -18.89 11.55 -8.14
C LEU A 404 -17.55 11.13 -8.72
N TRP A 405 -17.53 10.69 -9.97
CA TRP A 405 -16.32 10.29 -10.68
C TRP A 405 -16.10 11.16 -11.91
N LYS A 406 -14.84 11.55 -12.16
CA LYS A 406 -14.47 12.42 -13.25
C LYS A 406 -13.03 12.14 -13.69
N ILE A 407 -12.84 11.99 -15.00
CA ILE A 407 -11.52 11.90 -15.60
C ILE A 407 -11.14 13.26 -16.19
N ILE A 408 -9.91 13.69 -15.94
CA ILE A 408 -9.34 14.95 -16.43
C ILE A 408 -8.14 14.60 -17.31
N TYR A 409 -8.21 14.99 -18.60
CA TYR A 409 -7.15 14.78 -19.58
C TYR A 409 -6.24 16.00 -19.74
#